data_2c3e7c5ea36b57f763369b00a8df18f0
#
_entry.id   2c3e7c5ea36b57f763369b00a8df18f0
#
_cell.length_a   1.000
_cell.length_b   1.000
_cell.length_c   1.000
_cell.angle_alpha   90.00
_cell.angle_beta   90.00
_cell.angle_gamma   90.00
#
_symmetry.space_group_name_H-M   'P 1'
#
loop_
_entity.id
_entity.type
_entity.pdbx_description
1 polymer ?
#
loop_
_entity_poly.entity_id
_entity_poly.type
_entity_poly.pdbx_seq_one_letter_code
_entity_poly.pdbx_strand_id
1 'polypeptide(L)'
;AIAMKFAVQPIFAAFGFKRVLLAGALISAVLIAAIAGISKQTPVYLLYGLLLTIGFSRSLYFTGLNALSFSEMKPESMAQATAVNATFQQLSVAAGVAMAGAILEGYAATNNGELSQTAYIIAFLTVGFVSALAAIPFLSMHAAAGSEVSGHGAKPAPEAEPLP
;
A
#
# COMPACT_ATOMS: atom_id res chain seq x y z
N ALA A 1 12.98 -10.78 0.61
CA ALA A 1 13.37 -9.54 1.32
C ALA A 1 14.57 -8.81 0.66
N ILE A 2 15.66 -9.51 0.28
CA ILE A 2 16.87 -8.88 -0.28
C ILE A 2 16.62 -8.29 -1.68
N ALA A 3 15.95 -9.02 -2.56
CA ALA A 3 15.60 -8.57 -3.91
C ALA A 3 14.74 -7.28 -3.88
N MET A 4 13.88 -7.12 -2.87
CA MET A 4 13.06 -5.92 -2.70
C MET A 4 13.88 -4.67 -2.38
N LYS A 5 14.96 -4.78 -1.59
CA LYS A 5 15.83 -3.63 -1.31
C LYS A 5 16.47 -3.07 -2.58
N PHE A 6 16.87 -3.94 -3.51
CA PHE A 6 17.46 -3.52 -4.80
C PHE A 6 16.42 -2.95 -5.78
N ALA A 7 15.16 -3.37 -5.70
CA ALA A 7 14.10 -2.87 -6.58
C ALA A 7 13.47 -1.56 -6.05
N VAL A 8 13.35 -1.41 -4.74
CA VAL A 8 12.65 -0.29 -4.10
C VAL A 8 13.41 1.03 -4.30
N GLN A 9 14.72 1.06 -4.01
CA GLN A 9 15.52 2.28 -4.10
C GLN A 9 15.49 2.94 -5.49
N PRO A 10 15.75 2.23 -6.62
CA PRO A 10 15.72 2.86 -7.93
C PRO A 10 14.32 3.35 -8.33
N ILE A 11 13.25 2.67 -7.90
CA ILE A 11 11.87 3.09 -8.19
C ILE A 11 11.56 4.40 -7.47
N PHE A 12 11.89 4.51 -6.18
CA PHE A 12 11.65 5.74 -5.41
C PHE A 12 12.57 6.89 -5.86
N ALA A 13 13.81 6.60 -6.25
CA ALA A 13 14.72 7.58 -6.80
C ALA A 13 14.24 8.14 -8.16
N ALA A 14 13.70 7.28 -9.02
CA ALA A 14 13.21 7.66 -10.34
C ALA A 14 11.89 8.45 -10.31
N PHE A 15 10.92 7.98 -9.51
CA PHE A 15 9.54 8.48 -9.54
C PHE A 15 9.16 9.36 -8.34
N GLY A 16 9.94 9.34 -7.26
CA GLY A 16 9.64 10.02 -6.00
C GLY A 16 8.56 9.33 -5.16
N PHE A 17 8.54 9.61 -3.86
CA PHE A 17 7.61 8.97 -2.92
C PHE A 17 6.14 9.21 -3.27
N LYS A 18 5.76 10.46 -3.57
CA LYS A 18 4.38 10.83 -3.89
C LYS A 18 3.78 9.97 -5.00
N ARG A 19 4.49 9.87 -6.14
CA ARG A 19 3.98 9.12 -7.31
C ARG A 19 3.94 7.63 -7.07
N VAL A 20 4.96 7.08 -6.40
CA VAL A 20 5.02 5.65 -6.12
C VAL A 20 3.94 5.22 -5.13
N LEU A 21 3.71 6.00 -4.06
CA LEU A 21 2.67 5.70 -3.08
C LEU A 21 1.27 5.88 -3.66
N LEU A 22 1.04 6.94 -4.44
CA LEU A 22 -0.22 7.13 -5.15
C LEU A 22 -0.52 5.98 -6.12
N ALA A 23 0.45 5.63 -6.96
CA ALA A 23 0.32 4.51 -7.90
C ALA A 23 0.12 3.19 -7.14
N GLY A 24 0.87 2.95 -6.06
CA GLY A 24 0.74 1.75 -5.23
C GLY A 24 -0.65 1.61 -4.60
N ALA A 25 -1.23 2.69 -4.09
CA ALA A 25 -2.59 2.70 -3.55
C ALA A 25 -3.63 2.37 -4.63
N LEU A 26 -3.54 3.01 -5.80
CA LEU A 26 -4.47 2.78 -6.91
C LEU A 26 -4.33 1.37 -7.51
N ILE A 27 -3.10 0.90 -7.73
CA ILE A 27 -2.83 -0.46 -8.20
C ILE A 27 -3.39 -1.48 -7.21
N SER A 28 -3.17 -1.28 -5.91
CA SER A 28 -3.72 -2.17 -4.88
C SER A 28 -5.24 -2.21 -4.92
N ALA A 29 -5.90 -1.06 -5.08
CA ALA A 29 -7.35 -0.98 -5.21
C ALA A 29 -7.87 -1.76 -6.43
N VAL A 30 -7.23 -1.58 -7.60
CA VAL A 30 -7.59 -2.30 -8.84
C VAL A 30 -7.36 -3.80 -8.68
N LEU A 31 -6.24 -4.22 -8.10
CA LEU A 31 -5.93 -5.63 -7.89
C LEU A 31 -6.90 -6.29 -6.90
N ILE A 32 -7.31 -5.59 -5.85
CA ILE A 32 -8.35 -6.08 -4.92
C ILE A 32 -9.69 -6.20 -5.64
N ALA A 33 -10.07 -5.20 -6.43
CA ALA A 33 -11.29 -5.26 -7.24
C ALA A 33 -11.24 -6.40 -8.29
N ALA A 34 -10.07 -6.71 -8.86
CA ALA A 34 -9.90 -7.79 -9.81
C ALA A 34 -10.17 -9.17 -9.18
N ILE A 35 -9.94 -9.35 -7.86
CA ILE A 35 -10.30 -10.58 -7.15
C ILE A 35 -11.82 -10.82 -7.20
N ALA A 36 -12.63 -9.76 -7.21
CA ALA A 36 -14.08 -9.88 -7.33
C ALA A 36 -14.53 -10.58 -8.63
N GLY A 37 -13.72 -10.51 -9.69
CA GLY A 37 -13.98 -11.20 -10.97
C GLY A 37 -13.58 -12.66 -11.02
N ILE A 38 -12.96 -13.21 -9.96
CA ILE A 38 -12.53 -14.60 -9.91
C ILE A 38 -13.76 -15.52 -9.77
N SER A 39 -13.84 -16.51 -10.63
CA SER A 39 -14.89 -17.54 -10.62
C SER A 39 -14.28 -18.93 -10.56
N LYS A 40 -15.13 -19.95 -10.38
CA LYS A 40 -14.71 -21.37 -10.38
C LYS A 40 -14.04 -21.80 -11.69
N GLN A 41 -14.23 -21.04 -12.78
CA GLN A 41 -13.67 -21.32 -14.11
C GLN A 41 -12.32 -20.61 -14.32
N THR A 42 -11.90 -19.76 -13.39
CA THR A 42 -10.63 -19.01 -13.51
C THR A 42 -9.45 -19.97 -13.41
N PRO A 43 -8.54 -20.00 -14.40
CA PRO A 43 -7.37 -20.86 -14.37
C PRO A 43 -6.48 -20.56 -13.17
N VAL A 44 -5.99 -21.61 -12.52
CA VAL A 44 -5.20 -21.51 -11.27
C VAL A 44 -3.92 -20.68 -11.45
N TYR A 45 -3.28 -20.76 -12.62
CA TYR A 45 -2.08 -19.96 -12.90
C TYR A 45 -2.35 -18.46 -12.93
N LEU A 46 -3.55 -18.05 -13.38
CA LEU A 46 -3.96 -16.64 -13.35
C LEU A 46 -4.16 -16.16 -11.91
N LEU A 47 -4.73 -17.00 -11.06
CA LEU A 47 -4.88 -16.72 -9.62
C LEU A 47 -3.51 -16.54 -8.95
N TYR A 48 -2.56 -17.43 -9.20
CA TYR A 48 -1.21 -17.30 -8.66
C TYR A 48 -0.51 -16.03 -9.16
N GLY A 49 -0.63 -15.72 -10.45
CA GLY A 49 -0.09 -14.47 -11.02
C GLY A 49 -0.67 -13.22 -10.36
N LEU A 50 -1.99 -13.19 -10.15
CA LEU A 50 -2.68 -12.09 -9.48
C LEU A 50 -2.23 -11.95 -8.02
N LEU A 51 -2.20 -13.04 -7.25
CA LEU A 51 -1.76 -13.02 -5.86
C LEU A 51 -0.29 -12.59 -5.72
N LEU A 52 0.58 -13.03 -6.62
CA LEU A 52 1.98 -12.61 -6.64
C LEU A 52 2.12 -11.11 -6.91
N THR A 53 1.34 -10.59 -7.86
CA THR A 53 1.31 -9.17 -8.19
C THR A 53 0.78 -8.33 -7.03
N ILE A 54 -0.27 -8.79 -6.36
CA ILE A 54 -0.81 -8.16 -5.15
C ILE A 54 0.25 -8.13 -4.04
N GLY A 55 0.90 -9.27 -3.79
CA GLY A 55 1.95 -9.39 -2.77
C GLY A 55 3.13 -8.46 -3.04
N PHE A 56 3.58 -8.38 -4.29
CA PHE A 56 4.66 -7.49 -4.71
C PHE A 56 4.27 -6.01 -4.55
N SER A 57 3.11 -5.61 -5.07
CA SER A 57 2.59 -4.24 -4.98
C SER A 57 2.42 -3.80 -3.52
N ARG A 58 1.86 -4.68 -2.68
CA ARG A 58 1.69 -4.44 -1.26
C ARG A 58 3.03 -4.27 -0.54
N SER A 59 4.02 -5.12 -0.85
CA SER A 59 5.35 -5.03 -0.23
C SER A 59 6.05 -3.72 -0.61
N LEU A 60 5.96 -3.30 -1.87
CA LEU A 60 6.52 -2.02 -2.34
C LEU A 60 5.86 -0.83 -1.62
N TYR A 61 4.53 -0.83 -1.57
CA TYR A 61 3.75 0.21 -0.91
C TYR A 61 4.09 0.32 0.59
N PHE A 62 4.11 -0.81 1.31
CA PHE A 62 4.45 -0.83 2.74
C PHE A 62 5.88 -0.37 3.02
N THR A 63 6.84 -0.78 2.18
CA THR A 63 8.23 -0.37 2.33
C THR A 63 8.37 1.14 2.14
N GLY A 64 7.70 1.69 1.12
CA GLY A 64 7.70 3.13 0.86
C GLY A 64 7.01 3.93 1.97
N LEU A 65 5.87 3.45 2.45
CA LEU A 65 5.12 4.11 3.52
C LEU A 65 5.95 4.16 4.82
N ASN A 66 6.60 3.04 5.19
CA ASN A 66 7.48 3.00 6.36
C ASN A 66 8.69 3.93 6.17
N ALA A 67 9.34 3.91 5.01
CA ALA A 67 10.47 4.79 4.74
C ALA A 67 10.09 6.27 4.86
N LEU A 68 8.91 6.65 4.32
CA LEU A 68 8.40 8.01 4.44
C LEU A 68 8.05 8.38 5.89
N SER A 69 7.41 7.47 6.63
CA SER A 69 7.00 7.70 8.02
C SER A 69 8.17 7.99 8.95
N PHE A 70 9.35 7.44 8.63
CA PHE A 70 10.56 7.61 9.45
C PHE A 70 11.57 8.62 8.87
N SER A 71 11.33 9.16 7.68
CA SER A 71 12.29 10.03 6.98
C SER A 71 12.63 11.33 7.73
N GLU A 72 11.68 11.87 8.49
CA GLU A 72 11.83 13.15 9.21
C GLU A 72 11.92 12.96 10.74
N MET A 73 12.07 11.70 11.21
CA MET A 73 12.08 11.40 12.65
C MET A 73 13.49 11.53 13.24
N LYS A 74 13.56 12.15 14.42
CA LYS A 74 14.79 12.20 15.20
C LYS A 74 15.09 10.84 15.84
N PRO A 75 16.37 10.46 16.02
CA PRO A 75 16.76 9.19 16.64
C PRO A 75 16.10 8.91 17.99
N GLU A 76 15.92 9.96 18.83
CA GLU A 76 15.36 9.84 20.16
C GLU A 76 13.86 9.42 20.15
N SER A 77 13.11 9.81 19.11
CA SER A 77 11.68 9.49 18.97
C SER A 77 11.39 8.25 18.11
N MET A 78 12.42 7.65 17.52
CA MET A 78 12.28 6.52 16.58
C MET A 78 11.57 5.31 17.21
N ALA A 79 11.90 4.95 18.45
CA ALA A 79 11.30 3.81 19.15
C ALA A 79 9.78 4.04 19.38
N GLN A 80 9.41 5.24 19.82
CA GLN A 80 8.01 5.61 20.05
C GLN A 80 7.23 5.65 18.72
N ALA A 81 7.79 6.26 17.69
CA ALA A 81 7.19 6.31 16.36
C ALA A 81 6.96 4.91 15.78
N THR A 82 7.91 3.99 15.96
CA THR A 82 7.78 2.59 15.52
C THR A 82 6.63 1.88 16.23
N ALA A 83 6.49 2.05 17.55
CA ALA A 83 5.41 1.45 18.33
C ALA A 83 4.03 1.98 17.88
N VAL A 84 3.91 3.29 17.70
CA VAL A 84 2.67 3.93 17.21
C VAL A 84 2.33 3.44 15.81
N ASN A 85 3.30 3.43 14.88
CA ASN A 85 3.08 2.95 13.52
C ASN A 85 2.64 1.48 13.48
N ALA A 86 3.28 0.61 14.28
CA ALA A 86 2.90 -0.81 14.37
C ALA A 86 1.47 -0.97 14.91
N THR A 87 1.08 -0.18 15.92
CA THR A 87 -0.28 -0.21 16.48
C THR A 87 -1.31 0.20 15.43
N PHE A 88 -1.07 1.30 14.70
CA PHE A 88 -1.98 1.74 13.64
C PHE A 88 -2.06 0.73 12.48
N GLN A 89 -0.96 0.08 12.12
CA GLN A 89 -0.96 -0.99 11.12
C GLN A 89 -1.86 -2.16 11.56
N GLN A 90 -1.72 -2.64 12.81
CA GLN A 90 -2.56 -3.72 13.33
C GLN A 90 -4.03 -3.33 13.42
N LEU A 91 -4.32 -2.13 13.88
CA LEU A 91 -5.68 -1.61 13.94
C LEU A 91 -6.31 -1.52 12.54
N SER A 92 -5.56 -1.07 11.54
CA SER A 92 -6.01 -1.01 10.15
C SER A 92 -6.32 -2.39 9.56
N VAL A 93 -5.49 -3.40 9.86
CA VAL A 93 -5.73 -4.79 9.44
C VAL A 93 -7.00 -5.32 10.09
N ALA A 94 -7.15 -5.13 11.40
CA ALA A 94 -8.34 -5.57 12.14
C ALA A 94 -9.61 -4.89 11.61
N ALA A 95 -9.57 -3.59 11.37
CA ALA A 95 -10.69 -2.83 10.80
C ALA A 95 -11.08 -3.33 9.41
N GLY A 96 -10.08 -3.63 8.55
CA GLY A 96 -10.33 -4.19 7.22
C GLY A 96 -11.01 -5.55 7.25
N VAL A 97 -10.56 -6.44 8.13
CA VAL A 97 -11.18 -7.77 8.32
C VAL A 97 -12.60 -7.63 8.87
N ALA A 98 -12.79 -6.79 9.90
CA ALA A 98 -14.11 -6.55 10.48
C ALA A 98 -15.11 -5.97 9.46
N MET A 99 -14.67 -5.02 8.63
CA MET A 99 -15.50 -4.44 7.57
C MET A 99 -15.91 -5.51 6.54
N ALA A 100 -14.98 -6.34 6.08
CA ALA A 100 -15.30 -7.41 5.14
C ALA A 100 -16.26 -8.43 5.75
N GLY A 101 -16.04 -8.81 7.01
CA GLY A 101 -16.94 -9.71 7.77
C GLY A 101 -18.34 -9.13 7.90
N ALA A 102 -18.46 -7.86 8.30
CA ALA A 102 -19.76 -7.19 8.46
C ALA A 102 -20.56 -7.11 7.15
N ILE A 103 -19.87 -6.91 5.99
CA ILE A 103 -20.53 -6.92 4.68
C ILE A 103 -21.09 -8.30 4.36
N LEU A 104 -20.30 -9.37 4.59
CA LEU A 104 -20.72 -10.75 4.33
C LEU A 104 -21.87 -11.16 5.25
N GLU A 105 -21.78 -10.81 6.53
CA GLU A 105 -22.80 -11.09 7.54
C GLU A 105 -24.11 -10.34 7.24
N GLY A 106 -24.03 -9.05 6.89
CA GLY A 106 -25.18 -8.27 6.48
C GLY A 106 -25.86 -8.82 5.22
N TYR A 107 -25.07 -9.31 4.25
CA TYR A 107 -25.60 -9.96 3.06
C TYR A 107 -26.31 -11.29 3.43
N ALA A 108 -25.69 -12.13 4.26
CA ALA A 108 -26.26 -13.39 4.70
C ALA A 108 -27.59 -13.18 5.45
N ALA A 109 -27.66 -12.17 6.32
CA ALA A 109 -28.88 -11.84 7.08
C ALA A 109 -30.07 -11.52 6.19
N THR A 110 -29.84 -10.93 5.00
CA THR A 110 -30.89 -10.59 4.02
C THR A 110 -31.19 -11.71 3.02
N ASN A 111 -30.37 -12.78 2.98
CA ASN A 111 -30.46 -13.87 2.01
C ASN A 111 -30.56 -15.26 2.70
N ASN A 112 -31.35 -15.38 3.75
CA ASN A 112 -31.61 -16.64 4.47
C ASN A 112 -30.34 -17.37 4.97
N GLY A 113 -29.25 -16.64 5.26
CA GLY A 113 -27.98 -17.22 5.72
C GLY A 113 -27.07 -17.70 4.57
N GLU A 114 -27.46 -17.55 3.30
CA GLU A 114 -26.67 -18.01 2.17
C GLU A 114 -25.69 -16.93 1.70
N LEU A 115 -24.41 -17.31 1.53
CA LEU A 115 -23.38 -16.49 0.92
C LEU A 115 -23.28 -16.85 -0.56
N SER A 116 -23.74 -15.98 -1.43
CA SER A 116 -23.59 -16.09 -2.86
C SER A 116 -22.26 -15.46 -3.36
N GLN A 117 -21.88 -15.74 -4.59
CA GLN A 117 -20.74 -15.07 -5.23
C GLN A 117 -20.89 -13.54 -5.20
N THR A 118 -22.11 -13.03 -5.27
CA THR A 118 -22.41 -11.60 -5.20
C THR A 118 -21.98 -10.98 -3.88
N ALA A 119 -22.11 -11.69 -2.75
CA ALA A 119 -21.63 -11.21 -1.45
C ALA A 119 -20.13 -10.92 -1.45
N TYR A 120 -19.34 -11.83 -2.01
CA TYR A 120 -17.90 -11.67 -2.12
C TYR A 120 -17.52 -10.53 -3.08
N ILE A 121 -18.23 -10.41 -4.22
CA ILE A 121 -18.03 -9.30 -5.16
C ILE A 121 -18.25 -7.97 -4.46
N ILE A 122 -19.34 -7.80 -3.71
CA ILE A 122 -19.64 -6.58 -2.97
C ILE A 122 -18.54 -6.31 -1.93
N ALA A 123 -18.13 -7.32 -1.16
CA ALA A 123 -17.08 -7.17 -0.16
C ALA A 123 -15.75 -6.71 -0.79
N PHE A 124 -15.28 -7.36 -1.86
CA PHE A 124 -14.02 -6.99 -2.52
C PHE A 124 -14.09 -5.62 -3.19
N LEU A 125 -15.21 -5.27 -3.82
CA LEU A 125 -15.37 -3.95 -4.42
C LEU A 125 -15.40 -2.85 -3.35
N THR A 126 -16.06 -3.09 -2.22
CA THR A 126 -16.09 -2.12 -1.12
C THR A 126 -14.70 -1.92 -0.51
N VAL A 127 -13.97 -3.01 -0.25
CA VAL A 127 -12.59 -2.94 0.25
C VAL A 127 -11.68 -2.26 -0.78
N GLY A 128 -11.84 -2.58 -2.06
CA GLY A 128 -11.11 -1.94 -3.16
C GLY A 128 -11.38 -0.44 -3.23
N PHE A 129 -12.63 -0.03 -3.07
CA PHE A 129 -13.02 1.39 -3.03
C PHE A 129 -12.40 2.12 -1.84
N VAL A 130 -12.47 1.55 -0.63
CA VAL A 130 -11.81 2.12 0.56
C VAL A 130 -10.28 2.20 0.36
N SER A 131 -9.68 1.18 -0.27
CA SER A 131 -8.26 1.22 -0.63
C SER A 131 -7.94 2.34 -1.63
N ALA A 132 -8.83 2.63 -2.58
CA ALA A 132 -8.67 3.75 -3.50
C ALA A 132 -8.75 5.11 -2.78
N LEU A 133 -9.62 5.25 -1.76
CA LEU A 133 -9.70 6.46 -0.94
C LEU A 133 -8.39 6.74 -0.19
N ALA A 134 -7.61 5.71 0.13
CA ALA A 134 -6.28 5.87 0.73
C ALA A 134 -5.28 6.61 -0.19
N ALA A 135 -5.59 6.78 -1.47
CA ALA A 135 -4.80 7.62 -2.39
C ALA A 135 -4.97 9.12 -2.13
N ILE A 136 -6.09 9.55 -1.53
CA ILE A 136 -6.43 10.97 -1.34
C ILE A 136 -5.36 11.75 -0.55
N PRO A 137 -4.86 11.26 0.59
CA PRO A 137 -3.80 11.96 1.34
C PRO A 137 -2.53 12.19 0.51
N PHE A 138 -2.20 11.25 -0.40
CA PHE A 138 -1.01 11.40 -1.25
C PHE A 138 -1.17 12.45 -2.34
N LEU A 139 -2.40 12.80 -2.73
CA LEU A 139 -2.64 13.90 -3.68
C LEU A 139 -2.22 15.24 -3.08
N SER A 140 -2.48 15.47 -1.80
CA SER A 140 -2.12 16.70 -1.07
C SER A 140 -0.66 16.73 -0.60
N MET A 141 0.05 15.59 -0.66
CA MET A 141 1.43 15.50 -0.22
C MET A 141 2.36 16.35 -1.12
N HIS A 142 3.33 17.03 -0.50
CA HIS A 142 4.33 17.82 -1.22
C HIS A 142 5.17 16.91 -2.12
N ALA A 143 5.50 17.38 -3.33
CA ALA A 143 6.26 16.58 -4.30
C ALA A 143 7.68 16.22 -3.81
N ALA A 144 8.24 17.04 -2.91
CA ALA A 144 9.56 16.87 -2.30
C ALA A 144 9.54 16.02 -1.02
N ALA A 145 8.38 15.52 -0.56
CA ALA A 145 8.32 14.72 0.65
C ALA A 145 9.15 13.43 0.48
N GLY A 146 10.04 13.16 1.43
CA GLY A 146 10.95 12.01 1.41
C GLY A 146 12.10 12.09 0.40
N SER A 147 12.37 13.26 -0.20
CA SER A 147 13.49 13.45 -1.15
C SER A 147 14.85 13.15 -0.52
N GLU A 148 15.02 13.41 0.78
CA GLU A 148 16.25 13.09 1.52
C GLU A 148 16.54 11.59 1.57
N VAL A 149 15.50 10.75 1.58
CA VAL A 149 15.63 9.30 1.63
C VAL A 149 15.69 8.67 0.23
N SER A 150 14.98 9.25 -0.74
CA SER A 150 14.93 8.72 -2.12
C SER A 150 16.06 9.25 -3.01
N GLY A 151 16.67 10.38 -2.65
CA GLY A 151 17.60 11.11 -3.54
C GLY A 151 16.90 11.76 -4.74
N HIS A 152 15.58 11.69 -4.85
CA HIS A 152 14.81 12.26 -5.96
C HIS A 152 14.80 13.79 -5.86
N GLY A 153 15.40 14.47 -6.86
CA GLY A 153 15.47 15.93 -6.88
C GLY A 153 16.50 16.53 -5.92
N ALA A 154 17.37 15.73 -5.31
CA ALA A 154 18.51 16.24 -4.57
C ALA A 154 19.43 17.00 -5.54
N LYS A 155 19.65 18.29 -5.30
CA LYS A 155 20.72 19.03 -5.98
C LYS A 155 22.04 18.32 -5.66
N PRO A 156 22.94 18.14 -6.66
CA PRO A 156 24.28 17.65 -6.37
C PRO A 156 24.88 18.55 -5.30
N ALA A 157 25.47 17.93 -4.26
CA ALA A 157 26.21 18.68 -3.24
C ALA A 157 27.21 19.60 -3.95
N PRO A 158 27.35 20.88 -3.52
CA PRO A 158 28.38 21.72 -4.08
C PRO A 158 29.73 20.98 -3.94
N GLU A 159 30.44 20.86 -5.05
CA GLU A 159 31.78 20.28 -5.07
C GLU A 159 32.58 20.94 -3.94
N ALA A 160 33.12 20.13 -3.05
CA ALA A 160 33.94 20.63 -1.96
C ALA A 160 35.07 21.45 -2.57
N GLU A 161 35.09 22.74 -2.30
CA GLU A 161 36.14 23.65 -2.70
C GLU A 161 37.46 23.09 -2.15
N PRO A 162 38.49 22.86 -2.99
CA PRO A 162 39.74 22.33 -2.47
C PRO A 162 40.30 23.31 -1.42
N LEU A 163 40.56 22.80 -0.23
CA LEU A 163 41.18 23.58 0.84
C LEU A 163 42.53 24.11 0.34
N PRO A 164 42.85 25.36 0.68
CA PRO A 164 44.08 26.00 0.27
C PRO A 164 45.33 25.35 0.83
#